data_d0f650edd17ebe345228ac0207dabeb1
#
_entry.id   d0f650edd17ebe345228ac0207dabeb1
#
_cell.length_a   1.000
_cell.length_b   1.000
_cell.length_c   1.000
_cell.angle_alpha   90.00
_cell.angle_beta   90.00
_cell.angle_gamma   90.00
#
_symmetry.space_group_name_H-M   'P 1'
#
loop_
_entity.id
_entity.type
_entity.pdbx_description
1 polymer ?
#
loop_
_entity_poly.entity_id
_entity_poly.type
_entity_poly.pdbx_seq_one_letter_code
_entity_poly.pdbx_strand_id
1 'polypeptide(L)'
;MSDIVEHLTVVNHPLVQHKLTIMRDKSTSTAAFRQLLREISQLLAYEVTRGLPMTTKRIDTPMQPMDAPTLDGKKLALISILRAGNGLMDGVLELIPSARVGFVGLYRDEETLQPVEYYFKVPEGLDDRLVIAVDPMLATGNSSVAAIDMLKKAGATNIRFLCLLAAPEGVARMKEAHPDVPIVTAAVDEKLNELGYILSLIHI
;
A
#
# COMPACT_ATOMS: atom_id res chain seq x y z
N MET A 1 -16.17 8.41 -8.13
CA MET A 1 -15.19 8.36 -9.24
C MET A 1 -13.84 8.58 -8.61
N SER A 2 -12.86 7.72 -8.85
CA SER A 2 -11.48 7.95 -8.41
C SER A 2 -10.86 9.01 -9.31
N ASP A 3 -10.30 10.07 -8.73
CA ASP A 3 -9.54 11.06 -9.48
C ASP A 3 -8.19 10.43 -9.86
N ILE A 4 -8.10 9.92 -11.08
CA ILE A 4 -6.89 9.30 -11.62
C ILE A 4 -6.02 10.41 -12.22
N VAL A 5 -5.00 10.83 -11.49
CA VAL A 5 -3.81 11.44 -12.06
C VAL A 5 -2.85 10.30 -12.38
N GLU A 6 -2.18 10.31 -13.51
CA GLU A 6 -1.45 9.21 -14.17
C GLU A 6 -0.56 8.30 -13.26
N HIS A 7 -0.25 8.74 -12.03
CA HIS A 7 0.52 7.98 -11.03
C HIS A 7 -0.14 7.92 -9.64
N LEU A 8 -1.30 8.59 -9.45
CA LEU A 8 -1.95 8.69 -8.14
C LEU A 8 -3.44 8.38 -8.28
N THR A 9 -3.90 7.38 -7.56
CA THR A 9 -5.31 7.07 -7.41
C THR A 9 -5.76 7.40 -6.00
N VAL A 10 -6.60 8.42 -5.85
CA VAL A 10 -7.31 8.70 -4.59
C VAL A 10 -8.63 7.96 -4.58
N VAL A 11 -8.82 7.08 -3.60
CA VAL A 11 -10.04 6.24 -3.49
C VAL A 11 -11.15 7.06 -2.84
N ASN A 12 -11.79 7.90 -3.64
CA ASN A 12 -12.89 8.76 -3.21
C ASN A 12 -14.22 7.99 -3.13
N HIS A 13 -14.24 6.90 -2.34
CA HIS A 13 -15.43 6.11 -2.09
C HIS A 13 -16.10 6.54 -0.79
N PRO A 14 -17.43 6.72 -0.71
CA PRO A 14 -18.13 7.20 0.50
C PRO A 14 -17.78 6.43 1.77
N LEU A 15 -17.67 5.11 1.72
CA LEU A 15 -17.28 4.29 2.88
C LEU A 15 -15.83 4.54 3.31
N VAL A 16 -14.90 4.74 2.37
CA VAL A 16 -13.50 5.06 2.69
C VAL A 16 -13.44 6.41 3.38
N GLN A 17 -14.09 7.44 2.82
CA GLN A 17 -14.07 8.80 3.35
C GLN A 17 -14.77 8.88 4.72
N HIS A 18 -15.91 8.20 4.89
CA HIS A 18 -16.61 8.14 6.18
C HIS A 18 -15.73 7.49 7.27
N LYS A 19 -15.14 6.33 6.98
CA LYS A 19 -14.25 5.63 7.93
C LYS A 19 -12.99 6.46 8.24
N LEU A 20 -12.43 7.12 7.25
CA LEU A 20 -11.29 8.00 7.43
C LEU A 20 -11.63 9.21 8.31
N THR A 21 -12.83 9.79 8.16
CA THR A 21 -13.32 10.88 9.03
C THR A 21 -13.39 10.45 10.48
N ILE A 22 -13.96 9.27 10.78
CA ILE A 22 -13.99 8.73 12.14
C ILE A 22 -12.57 8.48 12.67
N MET A 23 -11.69 7.95 11.84
CA MET A 23 -10.30 7.65 12.20
C MET A 23 -9.49 8.91 12.54
N ARG A 24 -9.79 10.04 11.89
CA ARG A 24 -9.16 11.35 12.12
C ARG A 24 -9.64 12.04 13.41
N ASP A 25 -10.78 11.63 13.97
CA ASP A 25 -11.27 12.23 15.20
C ASP A 25 -10.35 11.90 16.37
N LYS A 26 -9.91 12.93 17.09
CA LYS A 26 -9.03 12.81 18.26
C LYS A 26 -9.59 11.96 19.39
N SER A 27 -10.91 11.76 19.44
CA SER A 27 -11.60 10.93 20.43
C SER A 27 -11.62 9.44 20.03
N THR A 28 -11.21 9.09 18.83
CA THR A 28 -11.18 7.70 18.36
C THR A 28 -10.20 6.87 19.18
N SER A 29 -10.72 5.82 19.80
CA SER A 29 -9.90 4.91 20.61
C SER A 29 -8.91 4.14 19.74
N THR A 30 -7.77 3.70 20.34
CA THR A 30 -6.78 2.87 19.66
C THR A 30 -7.39 1.59 19.05
N ALA A 31 -8.35 0.97 19.73
CA ALA A 31 -9.05 -0.21 19.22
C ALA A 31 -9.87 0.11 17.96
N ALA A 32 -10.66 1.19 18.00
CA ALA A 32 -11.44 1.66 16.87
C ALA A 32 -10.53 2.08 15.69
N PHE A 33 -9.43 2.78 15.99
CA PHE A 33 -8.43 3.16 14.99
C PHE A 33 -7.88 1.93 14.24
N ARG A 34 -7.45 0.90 14.96
CA ARG A 34 -6.92 -0.34 14.35
C ARG A 34 -7.97 -1.06 13.52
N GLN A 35 -9.22 -1.09 13.98
CA GLN A 35 -10.31 -1.68 13.20
C GLN A 35 -10.57 -0.89 11.91
N LEU A 36 -10.68 0.43 12.00
CA LEU A 36 -10.88 1.31 10.83
C LEU A 36 -9.73 1.22 9.83
N LEU A 37 -8.49 1.17 10.33
CA LEU A 37 -7.31 0.97 9.47
C LEU A 37 -7.42 -0.33 8.67
N ARG A 38 -7.78 -1.43 9.32
CA ARG A 38 -7.98 -2.74 8.66
C ARG A 38 -9.07 -2.69 7.61
N GLU A 39 -10.23 -2.11 7.94
CA GLU A 39 -11.37 -1.99 7.02
C GLU A 39 -11.06 -1.10 5.80
N ILE A 40 -10.38 0.04 6.02
CA ILE A 40 -9.94 0.90 4.91
C ILE A 40 -8.89 0.18 4.06
N SER A 41 -7.97 -0.55 4.68
CA SER A 41 -6.94 -1.32 3.96
C SER A 41 -7.55 -2.35 3.00
N GLN A 42 -8.63 -3.02 3.38
CA GLN A 42 -9.37 -3.94 2.50
C GLN A 42 -9.97 -3.22 1.29
N LEU A 43 -10.57 -2.04 1.50
CA LEU A 43 -11.15 -1.24 0.42
C LEU A 43 -10.06 -0.71 -0.54
N LEU A 44 -8.93 -0.28 -0.01
CA LEU A 44 -7.78 0.12 -0.81
C LEU A 44 -7.15 -1.07 -1.54
N ALA A 45 -7.11 -2.25 -0.91
CA ALA A 45 -6.61 -3.48 -1.53
C ALA A 45 -7.49 -3.91 -2.73
N TYR A 46 -8.80 -3.77 -2.62
CA TYR A 46 -9.72 -3.97 -3.73
C TYR A 46 -9.39 -3.05 -4.92
N GLU A 47 -9.08 -1.78 -4.65
CA GLU A 47 -8.75 -0.81 -5.70
C GLU A 47 -7.37 -1.05 -6.31
N VAL A 48 -6.34 -1.27 -5.49
CA VAL A 48 -4.97 -1.50 -5.98
C VAL A 48 -4.84 -2.77 -6.82
N THR A 49 -5.76 -3.72 -6.67
CA THR A 49 -5.79 -4.98 -7.44
C THR A 49 -6.71 -4.96 -8.66
N ARG A 50 -7.39 -3.84 -8.95
CA ARG A 50 -8.38 -3.71 -10.02
C ARG A 50 -7.89 -4.16 -11.42
N GLY A 51 -6.66 -3.95 -11.75
CA GLY A 51 -6.07 -4.28 -13.05
C GLY A 51 -5.30 -5.60 -13.07
N LEU A 52 -5.60 -6.56 -12.18
CA LEU A 52 -4.95 -7.87 -12.21
C LEU A 52 -5.35 -8.65 -13.49
N PRO A 53 -4.39 -9.34 -14.13
CA PRO A 53 -4.68 -10.15 -15.28
C PRO A 53 -5.55 -11.35 -14.92
N MET A 54 -6.46 -11.70 -15.82
CA MET A 54 -7.39 -12.81 -15.66
C MET A 54 -7.16 -13.86 -16.74
N THR A 55 -7.37 -15.11 -16.37
CA THR A 55 -7.40 -16.26 -17.29
C THR A 55 -8.63 -17.12 -17.02
N THR A 56 -8.81 -18.21 -17.73
CA THR A 56 -9.88 -19.16 -17.52
C THR A 56 -9.34 -20.51 -17.03
N LYS A 57 -10.08 -21.14 -16.14
CA LYS A 57 -9.80 -22.47 -15.64
C LYS A 57 -11.04 -23.36 -15.72
N ARG A 58 -10.89 -24.56 -16.21
CA ARG A 58 -11.93 -25.58 -16.16
C ARG A 58 -12.17 -26.02 -14.72
N ILE A 59 -13.40 -25.89 -14.25
CA ILE A 59 -13.84 -26.33 -12.92
C ILE A 59 -15.08 -27.21 -13.02
N ASP A 60 -15.31 -28.04 -11.99
CA ASP A 60 -16.55 -28.77 -11.80
C ASP A 60 -17.41 -28.01 -10.78
N THR A 61 -18.62 -27.63 -11.20
CA THR A 61 -19.65 -27.09 -10.30
C THR A 61 -20.55 -28.25 -9.84
N PRO A 62 -21.41 -28.05 -8.83
CA PRO A 62 -22.33 -29.11 -8.40
C PRO A 62 -23.25 -29.65 -9.49
N MET A 63 -23.50 -28.86 -10.56
CA MET A 63 -24.45 -29.24 -11.62
C MET A 63 -23.78 -29.63 -12.92
N GLN A 64 -22.66 -28.97 -13.28
CA GLN A 64 -21.95 -29.25 -14.55
C GLN A 64 -20.55 -28.64 -14.56
N PRO A 65 -19.63 -29.16 -15.37
CA PRO A 65 -18.35 -28.50 -15.62
C PRO A 65 -18.50 -27.19 -16.37
N MET A 66 -17.66 -26.19 -16.07
CA MET A 66 -17.62 -24.92 -16.78
C MET A 66 -16.21 -24.33 -16.85
N ASP A 67 -15.98 -23.40 -17.76
CA ASP A 67 -14.79 -22.58 -17.79
C ASP A 67 -15.07 -21.30 -16.97
N ALA A 68 -14.30 -21.10 -15.90
CA ALA A 68 -14.52 -20.02 -14.95
C ALA A 68 -13.33 -19.05 -14.94
N PRO A 69 -13.57 -17.73 -14.74
CA PRO A 69 -12.50 -16.76 -14.63
C PRO A 69 -11.69 -16.97 -13.36
N THR A 70 -10.37 -16.84 -13.46
CA THR A 70 -9.44 -16.90 -12.34
C THR A 70 -8.30 -15.89 -12.55
N LEU A 71 -7.59 -15.52 -11.50
CA LEU A 71 -6.41 -14.69 -11.63
C LEU A 71 -5.33 -15.44 -12.41
N ASP A 72 -4.68 -14.74 -13.32
CA ASP A 72 -3.51 -15.23 -14.06
C ASP A 72 -2.22 -14.97 -13.27
N GLY A 73 -1.19 -15.77 -13.52
CA GLY A 73 0.14 -15.60 -12.97
C GLY A 73 0.34 -16.08 -11.55
N LYS A 74 1.44 -15.62 -10.95
CA LYS A 74 1.85 -16.00 -9.60
C LYS A 74 1.11 -15.20 -8.52
N LYS A 75 1.10 -15.74 -7.30
CA LYS A 75 0.56 -15.04 -6.12
C LYS A 75 1.23 -13.68 -5.94
N LEU A 76 0.43 -12.70 -5.53
CA LEU A 76 0.91 -11.36 -5.19
C LEU A 76 1.98 -11.41 -4.09
N ALA A 77 2.89 -10.42 -4.10
CA ALA A 77 3.79 -10.15 -2.99
C ALA A 77 3.35 -8.88 -2.28
N LEU A 78 3.10 -8.98 -0.98
CA LEU A 78 2.75 -7.87 -0.11
C LEU A 78 3.94 -7.54 0.78
N ILE A 79 4.46 -6.33 0.65
CA ILE A 79 5.69 -5.90 1.33
C ILE A 79 5.37 -4.77 2.29
N SER A 80 5.53 -5.04 3.59
CA SER A 80 5.36 -4.03 4.64
C SER A 80 6.64 -3.23 4.85
N ILE A 81 6.51 -1.91 4.81
CA ILE A 81 7.57 -1.00 5.28
C ILE A 81 7.42 -0.88 6.79
N LEU A 82 8.36 -1.48 7.51
CA LEU A 82 8.31 -1.57 8.96
C LEU A 82 8.56 -0.20 9.61
N ARG A 83 7.93 0.05 10.71
CA ARG A 83 7.02 -0.80 11.50
C ARG A 83 5.54 -0.53 11.15
N ALA A 84 5.23 0.69 10.71
CA ALA A 84 3.87 1.19 10.54
C ALA A 84 3.07 0.42 9.45
N GLY A 85 3.74 -0.06 8.40
CA GLY A 85 3.11 -0.81 7.31
C GLY A 85 2.36 -2.07 7.74
N ASN A 86 2.70 -2.67 8.89
CA ASN A 86 2.01 -3.88 9.39
C ASN A 86 0.51 -3.66 9.59
N GLY A 87 0.11 -2.48 10.03
CA GLY A 87 -1.32 -2.19 10.24
C GLY A 87 -2.14 -2.23 8.95
N LEU A 88 -1.56 -1.77 7.82
CA LEU A 88 -2.19 -1.89 6.50
C LEU A 88 -2.12 -3.34 5.99
N MET A 89 -0.99 -3.99 6.17
CA MET A 89 -0.75 -5.35 5.70
C MET A 89 -1.81 -6.33 6.22
N ASP A 90 -2.18 -6.24 7.50
CA ASP A 90 -3.18 -7.12 8.10
C ASP A 90 -4.52 -7.06 7.35
N GLY A 91 -5.01 -5.86 7.04
CA GLY A 91 -6.25 -5.69 6.30
C GLY A 91 -6.17 -6.19 4.85
N VAL A 92 -5.03 -6.00 4.18
CA VAL A 92 -4.82 -6.51 2.81
C VAL A 92 -4.78 -8.04 2.81
N LEU A 93 -4.15 -8.68 3.81
CA LEU A 93 -4.08 -10.14 3.93
C LEU A 93 -5.44 -10.78 4.23
N GLU A 94 -6.34 -10.10 4.93
CA GLU A 94 -7.71 -10.59 5.10
C GLU A 94 -8.45 -10.70 3.76
N LEU A 95 -8.20 -9.78 2.81
CA LEU A 95 -8.78 -9.85 1.47
C LEU A 95 -8.02 -10.82 0.55
N ILE A 96 -6.68 -10.89 0.67
CA ILE A 96 -5.82 -11.69 -0.21
C ILE A 96 -4.93 -12.62 0.62
N PRO A 97 -5.51 -13.64 1.30
CA PRO A 97 -4.78 -14.48 2.26
C PRO A 97 -3.70 -15.34 1.61
N SER A 98 -3.72 -15.49 0.28
CA SER A 98 -2.71 -16.25 -0.46
C SER A 98 -1.49 -15.43 -0.85
N ALA A 99 -1.45 -14.12 -0.59
CA ALA A 99 -0.31 -13.27 -0.91
C ALA A 99 0.97 -13.74 -0.19
N ARG A 100 2.12 -13.60 -0.86
CA ARG A 100 3.42 -13.79 -0.23
C ARG A 100 3.78 -12.53 0.55
N VAL A 101 4.34 -12.69 1.73
CA VAL A 101 4.67 -11.58 2.63
C VAL A 101 6.16 -11.34 2.68
N GLY A 102 6.55 -10.07 2.68
CA GLY A 102 7.92 -9.62 2.91
C GLY A 102 7.94 -8.32 3.72
N PHE A 103 9.12 -7.95 4.16
CA PHE A 103 9.33 -6.82 5.04
C PHE A 103 10.57 -6.03 4.63
N VAL A 104 10.45 -4.71 4.68
CA VAL A 104 11.55 -3.76 4.52
C VAL A 104 11.59 -2.91 5.77
N GLY A 105 12.65 -3.05 6.57
CA GLY A 105 12.87 -2.27 7.78
C GLY A 105 13.83 -1.12 7.51
N LEU A 106 13.30 0.11 7.65
CA LEU A 106 14.05 1.35 7.50
C LEU A 106 13.87 2.21 8.76
N TYR A 107 14.93 2.86 9.20
CA TYR A 107 14.82 3.96 10.15
C TYR A 107 15.49 5.20 9.58
N ARG A 108 15.10 6.36 10.07
CA ARG A 108 15.71 7.63 9.70
C ARG A 108 16.89 7.86 10.63
N ASP A 109 18.09 7.97 10.08
CA ASP A 109 19.27 8.37 10.82
C ASP A 109 19.09 9.78 11.37
N GLU A 110 19.38 9.98 12.66
CA GLU A 110 19.11 11.26 13.35
C GLU A 110 20.07 12.37 12.91
N GLU A 111 21.29 12.03 12.48
CA GLU A 111 22.30 13.00 12.07
C GLU A 111 22.19 13.34 10.58
N THR A 112 22.10 12.31 9.72
CA THR A 112 22.10 12.48 8.26
C THR A 112 20.69 12.66 7.68
N LEU A 113 19.65 12.35 8.46
CA LEU A 113 18.25 12.31 8.06
C LEU A 113 17.95 11.36 6.87
N GLN A 114 18.90 10.48 6.53
CA GLN A 114 18.77 9.50 5.47
C GLN A 114 18.12 8.21 5.98
N PRO A 115 17.37 7.49 5.11
CA PRO A 115 16.85 6.17 5.46
C PRO A 115 17.99 5.15 5.53
N VAL A 116 18.07 4.43 6.64
CA VAL A 116 19.03 3.34 6.87
C VAL A 116 18.28 2.02 6.97
N GLU A 117 18.73 1.03 6.18
CA GLU A 117 18.21 -0.33 6.24
C GLU A 117 18.66 -1.04 7.53
N TYR A 118 17.72 -1.69 8.20
CA TYR A 118 18.05 -2.60 9.32
C TYR A 118 17.44 -4.01 9.14
N TYR A 119 16.51 -4.16 8.19
CA TYR A 119 15.91 -5.46 7.90
C TYR A 119 15.39 -5.52 6.45
N PHE A 120 15.75 -6.59 5.74
CA PHE A 120 15.22 -6.85 4.41
C PHE A 120 14.97 -8.36 4.24
N LYS A 121 13.71 -8.72 4.12
CA LYS A 121 13.31 -10.10 3.86
C LYS A 121 12.09 -10.10 2.96
N VAL A 122 12.29 -10.54 1.72
CA VAL A 122 11.25 -10.56 0.68
C VAL A 122 11.13 -11.95 0.06
N PRO A 123 9.97 -12.30 -0.53
CA PRO A 123 9.80 -13.54 -1.26
C PRO A 123 10.71 -13.60 -2.50
N GLU A 124 11.09 -14.81 -2.89
CA GLU A 124 11.77 -15.05 -4.14
C GLU A 124 10.85 -14.86 -5.37
N GLY A 125 11.44 -14.57 -6.54
CA GLY A 125 10.72 -14.42 -7.79
C GLY A 125 9.78 -13.22 -7.82
N LEU A 126 10.28 -12.04 -7.40
CA LEU A 126 9.52 -10.79 -7.43
C LEU A 126 9.30 -10.27 -8.85
N ASP A 127 10.12 -10.68 -9.81
CA ASP A 127 10.07 -10.34 -11.23
C ASP A 127 8.77 -10.81 -11.92
N ASP A 128 8.20 -11.93 -11.45
CA ASP A 128 6.96 -12.52 -11.98
C ASP A 128 5.70 -12.17 -11.16
N ARG A 129 5.78 -11.21 -10.23
CA ARG A 129 4.69 -10.89 -9.30
C ARG A 129 4.30 -9.43 -9.35
N LEU A 130 3.01 -9.15 -9.13
CA LEU A 130 2.65 -7.83 -8.65
C LEU A 130 3.13 -7.71 -7.19
N VAL A 131 3.97 -6.72 -6.92
CA VAL A 131 4.45 -6.34 -5.59
C VAL A 131 3.64 -5.15 -5.10
N ILE A 132 2.98 -5.28 -3.96
CA ILE A 132 2.26 -4.17 -3.29
C ILE A 132 3.08 -3.79 -2.06
N ALA A 133 3.75 -2.65 -2.12
CA ALA A 133 4.45 -2.07 -0.98
C ALA A 133 3.48 -1.22 -0.16
N VAL A 134 3.44 -1.44 1.16
CA VAL A 134 2.47 -0.77 2.06
C VAL A 134 3.16 0.02 3.15
N ASP A 135 2.74 1.28 3.31
CA ASP A 135 3.09 2.17 4.40
C ASP A 135 1.89 3.10 4.68
N PRO A 136 1.39 3.27 5.90
CA PRO A 136 0.21 4.09 6.14
C PRO A 136 0.39 5.57 5.76
N MET A 137 1.61 6.10 5.79
CA MET A 137 1.86 7.53 5.61
C MET A 137 2.94 7.81 4.56
N LEU A 138 2.52 8.30 3.40
CA LEU A 138 3.44 8.86 2.41
C LEU A 138 3.65 10.36 2.71
N ALA A 139 4.54 10.66 3.69
CA ALA A 139 4.83 12.03 4.12
C ALA A 139 5.89 12.69 3.22
N THR A 140 7.17 12.61 3.57
CA THR A 140 8.28 13.15 2.74
C THR A 140 8.64 12.25 1.56
N GLY A 141 8.25 10.98 1.59
CA GLY A 141 8.55 9.99 0.56
C GLY A 141 9.93 9.32 0.67
N ASN A 142 10.83 9.78 1.55
CA ASN A 142 12.20 9.27 1.59
C ASN A 142 12.28 7.77 1.92
N SER A 143 11.55 7.30 2.94
CA SER A 143 11.52 5.87 3.31
C SER A 143 10.85 5.03 2.22
N SER A 144 9.78 5.55 1.60
CA SER A 144 9.06 4.87 0.54
C SER A 144 9.95 4.71 -0.72
N VAL A 145 10.64 5.78 -1.12
CA VAL A 145 11.61 5.75 -2.24
C VAL A 145 12.70 4.72 -1.97
N ALA A 146 13.34 4.76 -0.79
CA ALA A 146 14.39 3.81 -0.44
C ALA A 146 13.87 2.36 -0.43
N ALA A 147 12.67 2.11 0.09
CA ALA A 147 12.07 0.77 0.06
C ALA A 147 11.82 0.28 -1.37
N ILE A 148 11.31 1.14 -2.26
CA ILE A 148 11.10 0.79 -3.67
C ILE A 148 12.43 0.53 -4.39
N ASP A 149 13.47 1.33 -4.12
CA ASP A 149 14.82 1.07 -4.64
C ASP A 149 15.32 -0.34 -4.26
N MET A 150 15.13 -0.72 -2.99
CA MET A 150 15.54 -2.04 -2.50
C MET A 150 14.74 -3.17 -3.18
N LEU A 151 13.44 -2.99 -3.37
CA LEU A 151 12.59 -3.95 -4.06
C LEU A 151 12.97 -4.11 -5.54
N LYS A 152 13.26 -3.01 -6.24
CA LYS A 152 13.76 -3.05 -7.62
C LYS A 152 15.12 -3.75 -7.71
N LYS A 153 16.03 -3.49 -6.78
CA LYS A 153 17.33 -4.21 -6.69
C LYS A 153 17.14 -5.71 -6.43
N ALA A 154 16.07 -6.10 -5.72
CA ALA A 154 15.71 -7.50 -5.50
C ALA A 154 14.93 -8.14 -6.67
N GLY A 155 14.78 -7.43 -7.80
CA GLY A 155 14.19 -7.94 -9.04
C GLY A 155 12.70 -7.63 -9.22
N ALA A 156 12.08 -6.83 -8.37
CA ALA A 156 10.68 -6.45 -8.56
C ALA A 156 10.53 -5.51 -9.77
N THR A 157 9.70 -5.90 -10.74
CA THR A 157 9.46 -5.16 -12.00
C THR A 157 8.08 -4.52 -12.07
N ASN A 158 7.11 -5.04 -11.32
CA ASN A 158 5.74 -4.54 -11.26
C ASN A 158 5.37 -4.21 -9.81
N ILE A 159 5.55 -2.95 -9.44
CA ILE A 159 5.34 -2.48 -8.06
C ILE A 159 4.19 -1.49 -8.03
N ARG A 160 3.33 -1.59 -7.01
CA ARG A 160 2.33 -0.57 -6.64
C ARG A 160 2.55 -0.17 -5.20
N PHE A 161 2.38 1.11 -4.91
CA PHE A 161 2.49 1.63 -3.55
C PHE A 161 1.11 1.92 -2.98
N LEU A 162 0.85 1.43 -1.78
CA LEU A 162 -0.42 1.58 -1.09
C LEU A 162 -0.21 2.31 0.24
N CYS A 163 -0.89 3.44 0.42
CA CYS A 163 -0.87 4.16 1.69
C CYS A 163 -2.28 4.59 2.12
N LEU A 164 -2.44 4.89 3.39
CA LEU A 164 -3.68 5.44 3.93
C LEU A 164 -3.80 6.92 3.58
N LEU A 165 -2.75 7.68 3.88
CA LEU A 165 -2.65 9.10 3.59
C LEU A 165 -1.36 9.44 2.85
N ALA A 166 -1.45 10.41 1.96
CA ALA A 166 -0.30 10.98 1.28
C ALA A 166 -0.24 12.50 1.48
N ALA A 167 0.97 13.05 1.44
CA ALA A 167 1.21 14.48 1.29
C ALA A 167 1.67 14.79 -0.14
N PRO A 168 1.40 15.99 -0.68
CA PRO A 168 1.85 16.39 -2.02
C PRO A 168 3.36 16.23 -2.21
N GLU A 169 4.14 16.52 -1.17
CA GLU A 169 5.61 16.39 -1.17
C GLU A 169 6.05 14.93 -1.36
N GLY A 170 5.41 14.00 -0.65
CA GLY A 170 5.70 12.57 -0.79
C GLY A 170 5.30 12.01 -2.15
N VAL A 171 4.15 12.43 -2.66
CA VAL A 171 3.68 12.06 -4.01
C VAL A 171 4.65 12.58 -5.08
N ALA A 172 5.07 13.84 -4.98
CA ALA A 172 6.04 14.44 -5.90
C ALA A 172 7.38 13.70 -5.86
N ARG A 173 7.88 13.38 -4.66
CA ARG A 173 9.14 12.66 -4.45
C ARG A 173 9.09 11.24 -5.04
N MET A 174 7.99 10.52 -4.83
CA MET A 174 7.79 9.20 -5.41
C MET A 174 7.70 9.26 -6.94
N LYS A 175 6.99 10.24 -7.50
CA LYS A 175 6.87 10.43 -8.94
C LYS A 175 8.22 10.76 -9.59
N GLU A 176 9.05 11.56 -8.94
CA GLU A 176 10.39 11.89 -9.42
C GLU A 176 11.31 10.66 -9.45
N ALA A 177 11.33 9.89 -8.35
CA ALA A 177 12.23 8.75 -8.21
C ALA A 177 11.74 7.49 -8.93
N HIS A 178 10.42 7.25 -8.89
CA HIS A 178 9.77 6.03 -9.39
C HIS A 178 8.50 6.36 -10.19
N PRO A 179 8.61 6.99 -11.37
CA PRO A 179 7.46 7.35 -12.21
C PRO A 179 6.65 6.14 -12.69
N ASP A 180 7.23 4.96 -12.62
CA ASP A 180 6.64 3.66 -12.98
C ASP A 180 5.86 2.97 -11.85
N VAL A 181 5.83 3.57 -10.63
CA VAL A 181 5.17 3.00 -9.45
C VAL A 181 3.89 3.76 -9.14
N PRO A 182 2.70 3.23 -9.49
CA PRO A 182 1.43 3.85 -9.15
C PRO A 182 1.20 3.87 -7.64
N ILE A 183 0.63 4.98 -7.16
CA ILE A 183 0.26 5.19 -5.76
C ILE A 183 -1.26 5.08 -5.62
N VAL A 184 -1.72 4.31 -4.63
CA VAL A 184 -3.13 4.24 -4.24
C VAL A 184 -3.26 4.70 -2.79
N THR A 185 -4.14 5.66 -2.53
CA THR A 185 -4.34 6.26 -1.21
C THR A 185 -5.80 6.56 -0.91
N ALA A 186 -6.18 6.65 0.36
CA ALA A 186 -7.52 7.07 0.76
C ALA A 186 -7.71 8.60 0.67
N ALA A 187 -6.65 9.38 0.93
CA ALA A 187 -6.69 10.83 0.77
C ALA A 187 -5.28 11.42 0.59
N VAL A 188 -5.23 12.63 0.04
CA VAL A 188 -4.05 13.49 0.01
C VAL A 188 -4.33 14.69 0.89
N ASP A 189 -3.46 14.93 1.87
CA ASP A 189 -3.54 16.09 2.77
C ASP A 189 -2.94 17.34 2.12
N GLU A 190 -3.22 18.52 2.68
CA GLU A 190 -2.80 19.79 2.05
C GLU A 190 -1.28 19.96 2.03
N LYS A 191 -0.61 19.64 3.13
CA LYS A 191 0.85 19.84 3.31
C LYS A 191 1.38 19.10 4.53
N LEU A 192 2.70 18.99 4.61
CA LEU A 192 3.42 18.60 5.82
C LEU A 192 3.63 19.80 6.75
N ASN A 193 3.86 19.55 8.04
CA ASN A 193 4.38 20.55 8.96
C ASN A 193 5.91 20.72 8.77
N GLU A 194 6.50 21.65 9.52
CA GLU A 194 7.95 21.97 9.48
C GLU A 194 8.84 20.75 9.82
N LEU A 195 8.30 19.77 10.54
CA LEU A 195 8.99 18.53 10.91
C LEU A 195 8.75 17.38 9.93
N GLY A 196 8.01 17.62 8.85
CA GLY A 196 7.71 16.61 7.83
C GLY A 196 6.63 15.61 8.21
N TYR A 197 5.67 15.98 9.09
CA TYR A 197 4.55 15.13 9.49
C TYR A 197 3.24 15.53 8.81
N ILE A 198 2.42 14.54 8.47
CA ILE A 198 1.01 14.71 8.12
C ILE A 198 0.24 15.04 9.41
N LEU A 199 -0.54 16.13 9.40
CA LEU A 199 -1.20 16.66 10.60
C LEU A 199 -2.61 16.12 10.85
N SER A 200 -3.24 15.54 9.85
CA SER A 200 -4.65 15.15 9.91
C SER A 200 -4.89 13.79 10.58
N LEU A 201 -3.83 13.07 10.91
CA LEU A 201 -3.91 11.76 11.56
C LEU A 201 -2.73 11.56 12.52
N ILE A 202 -2.99 10.98 13.69
CA ILE A 202 -1.94 10.65 14.67
C ILE A 202 -1.27 9.35 14.25
N HIS A 203 0.07 9.34 14.35
CA HIS A 203 0.85 8.11 14.28
C HIS A 203 0.72 7.36 15.60
N ILE A 204 0.18 6.14 15.58
CA ILE A 204 0.09 5.26 16.74
C ILE A 204 1.11 4.12 16.62
#